data_8061856c36f79bb0c8a4d018c536c64f
#
_entry.id   8061856c36f79bb0c8a4d018c536c64f
#
_cell.length_a   1.000
_cell.length_b   1.000
_cell.length_c   1.000
_cell.angle_alpha   90.00
_cell.angle_beta   90.00
_cell.angle_gamma   90.00
#
_symmetry.space_group_name_H-M   'P 1'
#
loop_
_entity.id
_entity.type
_entity.pdbx_description
1 polymer ?
#
loop_
_entity_poly.entity_id
_entity_poly.type
_entity_poly.pdbx_seq_one_letter_code
_entity_poly.pdbx_strand_id
1 'polypeptide(L)'
;MMPLTTLLWISLGLTLSQSILWSGTQAQTAQPSDQDMRRALVGQSAYAACKVIHADYSQKRADLIVEAAIKNNNWESQKDWLKSPQATQTIQLVSEAMNQECTDFNQNSTKFVPAMEAIEAL
;
A
#
# COMPACT_ATOMS: atom_id res chain seq x y z
N MET A 1 32.73 -48.69 -15.43
CA MET A 1 31.59 -48.85 -16.32
C MET A 1 30.28 -48.58 -15.65
N MET A 2 30.00 -49.28 -14.64
CA MET A 2 28.76 -49.05 -13.87
C MET A 2 28.59 -47.66 -13.31
N PRO A 3 29.61 -47.06 -12.78
CA PRO A 3 29.46 -45.75 -12.14
C PRO A 3 29.08 -44.60 -13.07
N LEU A 4 29.25 -44.79 -14.34
CA LEU A 4 28.94 -43.73 -15.29
C LEU A 4 27.44 -43.45 -15.39
N THR A 5 26.64 -44.45 -15.22
CA THR A 5 25.22 -44.36 -15.37
C THR A 5 24.53 -43.64 -14.23
N THR A 6 25.12 -43.79 -13.06
CA THR A 6 24.51 -43.17 -11.87
C THR A 6 24.62 -41.67 -11.82
N LEU A 7 25.65 -41.14 -12.41
CA LEU A 7 25.85 -39.67 -12.40
C LEU A 7 24.83 -38.91 -13.23
N LEU A 8 24.39 -39.53 -14.28
CA LEU A 8 23.42 -38.88 -15.17
C LEU A 8 22.05 -38.69 -14.53
N TRP A 9 21.74 -39.58 -13.66
CA TRP A 9 20.44 -39.57 -13.01
C TRP A 9 20.23 -38.40 -12.09
N ILE A 10 21.24 -38.09 -11.35
CA ILE A 10 21.16 -37.10 -10.28
C ILE A 10 21.00 -35.72 -10.83
N SER A 11 21.71 -35.42 -11.88
CA SER A 11 21.71 -34.07 -12.41
C SER A 11 20.39 -33.69 -13.09
N LEU A 12 19.77 -34.65 -13.71
CA LEU A 12 18.52 -34.36 -14.44
C LEU A 12 17.34 -34.10 -13.55
N GLY A 13 17.23 -34.89 -12.50
CA GLY A 13 16.09 -34.76 -11.63
C GLY A 13 16.03 -33.45 -10.87
N LEU A 14 17.17 -32.99 -10.44
CA LEU A 14 17.25 -31.80 -9.61
C LEU A 14 16.92 -30.54 -10.37
N THR A 15 17.41 -30.42 -11.57
CA THR A 15 17.22 -29.21 -12.34
C THR A 15 15.77 -29.00 -12.72
N LEU A 16 15.10 -30.04 -13.10
CA LEU A 16 13.71 -29.93 -13.52
C LEU A 16 12.77 -29.55 -12.40
N SER A 17 12.96 -30.15 -11.25
CA SER A 17 12.07 -29.86 -10.13
C SER A 17 12.21 -28.44 -9.64
N GLN A 18 13.40 -27.91 -9.64
CA GLN A 18 13.62 -26.52 -9.22
C GLN A 18 12.98 -25.53 -10.18
N SER A 19 13.05 -25.79 -11.45
CA SER A 19 12.45 -24.90 -12.44
C SER A 19 10.94 -24.79 -12.26
N ILE A 20 10.30 -25.86 -11.95
CA ILE A 20 8.84 -25.87 -11.75
C ILE A 20 8.46 -25.07 -10.51
N LEU A 21 9.22 -25.17 -9.45
CA LEU A 21 8.93 -24.42 -8.23
C LEU A 21 9.02 -22.91 -8.44
N TRP A 22 9.94 -22.49 -9.26
CA TRP A 22 10.08 -21.06 -9.56
C TRP A 22 8.86 -20.47 -10.24
N SER A 23 8.24 -21.22 -11.10
CA SER A 23 7.04 -20.71 -11.77
C SER A 23 5.89 -20.47 -10.79
N GLY A 24 5.84 -21.19 -9.69
CA GLY A 24 4.80 -20.99 -8.69
C GLY A 24 4.85 -19.62 -8.02
N THR A 25 6.00 -18.99 -7.94
CA THR A 25 6.14 -17.68 -7.31
C THR A 25 5.50 -16.57 -8.11
N GLN A 26 5.27 -16.76 -9.38
CA GLN A 26 4.64 -15.76 -10.22
C GLN A 26 3.17 -15.53 -9.88
N ALA A 27 2.54 -16.46 -9.20
CA ALA A 27 1.17 -16.30 -8.75
C ALA A 27 1.02 -15.15 -7.74
N GLN A 28 2.12 -14.63 -7.23
CA GLN A 28 2.11 -13.52 -6.27
C GLN A 28 1.92 -12.16 -6.92
N THR A 29 1.81 -12.09 -8.23
CA THR A 29 1.55 -10.83 -8.93
C THR A 29 0.08 -10.44 -8.92
N ALA A 30 -0.72 -11.05 -8.07
CA ALA A 30 -2.13 -10.70 -7.92
C ALA A 30 -2.28 -9.22 -7.58
N GLN A 31 -3.32 -8.60 -8.12
CA GLN A 31 -3.59 -7.19 -7.85
C GLN A 31 -3.94 -6.98 -6.39
N PRO A 32 -3.63 -5.79 -5.84
CA PRO A 32 -3.98 -5.47 -4.47
C PRO A 32 -5.49 -5.49 -4.28
N SER A 33 -5.92 -5.86 -3.08
CA SER A 33 -7.33 -5.84 -2.73
C SER A 33 -7.85 -4.39 -2.63
N ASP A 34 -9.18 -4.23 -2.67
CA ASP A 34 -9.79 -2.93 -2.41
C ASP A 34 -9.33 -2.36 -1.07
N GLN A 35 -9.24 -3.19 -0.05
CA GLN A 35 -8.79 -2.76 1.26
C GLN A 35 -7.36 -2.21 1.22
N ASP A 36 -6.46 -2.89 0.54
CA ASP A 36 -5.08 -2.43 0.41
C ASP A 36 -5.00 -1.11 -0.33
N MET A 37 -5.75 -0.98 -1.42
CA MET A 37 -5.81 0.27 -2.18
C MET A 37 -6.37 1.42 -1.33
N ARG A 38 -7.42 1.18 -0.56
CA ARG A 38 -8.02 2.18 0.30
C ARG A 38 -7.08 2.64 1.40
N ARG A 39 -6.38 1.71 2.03
CA ARG A 39 -5.38 2.05 3.04
C ARG A 39 -4.24 2.90 2.47
N ALA A 40 -3.73 2.52 1.33
CA ALA A 40 -2.69 3.29 0.65
C ALA A 40 -3.19 4.67 0.23
N LEU A 41 -4.41 4.77 -0.28
CA LEU A 41 -5.01 6.03 -0.69
C LEU A 41 -5.27 6.95 0.51
N VAL A 42 -5.69 6.40 1.63
CA VAL A 42 -5.83 7.16 2.88
C VAL A 42 -4.47 7.74 3.30
N GLY A 43 -3.42 6.95 3.22
CA GLY A 43 -2.07 7.41 3.53
C GLY A 43 -1.64 8.60 2.69
N GLN A 44 -1.83 8.53 1.38
CA GLN A 44 -1.50 9.63 0.47
C GLN A 44 -2.37 10.85 0.71
N SER A 45 -3.65 10.65 0.93
CA SER A 45 -4.59 11.74 1.16
C SER A 45 -4.35 12.44 2.49
N ALA A 46 -4.03 11.69 3.53
CA ALA A 46 -3.70 12.22 4.84
C ALA A 46 -2.37 12.99 4.81
N TYR A 47 -1.39 12.50 4.08
CA TYR A 47 -0.14 13.22 3.85
C TYR A 47 -0.42 14.58 3.21
N ALA A 48 -1.21 14.62 2.15
CA ALA A 48 -1.55 15.86 1.47
C ALA A 48 -2.31 16.82 2.40
N ALA A 49 -3.27 16.32 3.16
CA ALA A 49 -4.02 17.10 4.13
C ALA A 49 -3.13 17.68 5.23
N CYS A 50 -2.21 16.88 5.73
CA CYS A 50 -1.23 17.31 6.73
C CYS A 50 -0.35 18.43 6.21
N LYS A 51 0.07 18.37 4.94
CA LYS A 51 0.86 19.42 4.32
C LYS A 51 0.10 20.72 4.16
N VAL A 52 -1.21 20.68 3.95
CA VAL A 52 -2.04 21.89 3.95
C VAL A 52 -2.02 22.54 5.32
N ILE A 53 -2.10 21.75 6.38
CA ILE A 53 -2.13 22.26 7.75
C ILE A 53 -0.78 22.82 8.18
N HIS A 54 0.32 22.13 7.90
CA HIS A 54 1.62 22.40 8.51
C HIS A 54 2.67 22.96 7.57
N ALA A 55 2.50 22.86 6.25
CA ALA A 55 3.52 23.22 5.28
C ALA A 55 3.05 24.25 4.23
N ASP A 56 1.94 24.90 4.48
CA ASP A 56 1.39 25.94 3.60
C ASP A 56 1.07 25.46 2.18
N TYR A 57 0.82 24.18 1.98
CA TYR A 57 0.33 23.71 0.69
C TYR A 57 -1.07 24.22 0.46
N SER A 58 -1.35 24.68 -0.77
CA SER A 58 -2.72 24.99 -1.16
C SER A 58 -3.56 23.72 -1.26
N GLN A 59 -4.87 23.87 -1.11
CA GLN A 59 -5.78 22.74 -1.32
C GLN A 59 -5.65 22.18 -2.73
N LYS A 60 -5.45 23.04 -3.71
CA LYS A 60 -5.23 22.62 -5.10
C LYS A 60 -4.01 21.72 -5.23
N ARG A 61 -2.91 22.07 -4.58
CA ARG A 61 -1.70 21.24 -4.60
C ARG A 61 -1.94 19.90 -3.93
N ALA A 62 -2.64 19.90 -2.81
CA ALA A 62 -3.00 18.66 -2.11
C ALA A 62 -3.86 17.75 -3.01
N ASP A 63 -4.84 18.31 -3.69
CA ASP A 63 -5.70 17.56 -4.60
C ASP A 63 -4.89 16.93 -5.76
N LEU A 64 -3.93 17.67 -6.29
CA LEU A 64 -3.05 17.17 -7.35
C LEU A 64 -2.17 16.01 -6.88
N ILE A 65 -1.71 16.05 -5.63
CA ILE A 65 -0.95 14.95 -5.04
C ILE A 65 -1.78 13.67 -5.02
N VAL A 66 -3.03 13.77 -4.57
CA VAL A 66 -3.94 12.64 -4.51
C VAL A 66 -4.27 12.11 -5.91
N GLU A 67 -4.57 13.00 -6.85
CA GLU A 67 -4.85 12.61 -8.23
C GLU A 67 -3.66 11.89 -8.87
N ALA A 68 -2.45 12.39 -8.65
CA ALA A 68 -1.24 11.75 -9.15
C ALA A 68 -1.04 10.36 -8.55
N ALA A 69 -1.31 10.20 -7.26
CA ALA A 69 -1.22 8.91 -6.59
C ALA A 69 -2.21 7.90 -7.19
N ILE A 70 -3.44 8.33 -7.41
CA ILE A 70 -4.48 7.50 -8.02
C ILE A 70 -4.05 7.04 -9.42
N LYS A 71 -3.59 7.97 -10.23
CA LYS A 71 -3.19 7.69 -11.61
C LYS A 71 -1.97 6.78 -11.68
N ASN A 72 -0.95 7.08 -10.89
CA ASN A 72 0.32 6.35 -10.94
C ASN A 72 0.20 4.93 -10.38
N ASN A 73 -0.78 4.68 -9.53
CA ASN A 73 -0.95 3.38 -8.89
C ASN A 73 -2.18 2.61 -9.41
N ASN A 74 -2.87 3.15 -10.40
CA ASN A 74 -4.07 2.53 -10.97
C ASN A 74 -5.17 2.31 -9.93
N TRP A 75 -5.43 3.33 -9.11
CA TRP A 75 -6.45 3.29 -8.07
C TRP A 75 -7.76 3.95 -8.47
N GLU A 76 -8.01 4.12 -9.75
CA GLU A 76 -9.22 4.79 -10.24
C GLU A 76 -10.51 4.17 -9.73
N SER A 77 -10.50 2.87 -9.51
CA SER A 77 -11.66 2.17 -8.97
C SER A 77 -12.07 2.66 -7.58
N GLN A 78 -11.18 3.34 -6.86
CA GLN A 78 -11.43 3.83 -5.51
C GLN A 78 -11.86 5.30 -5.47
N LYS A 79 -12.00 5.97 -6.58
CA LYS A 79 -12.37 7.39 -6.60
C LYS A 79 -13.71 7.68 -5.94
N ASP A 80 -14.71 6.83 -6.18
CA ASP A 80 -16.02 7.03 -5.58
C ASP A 80 -15.99 6.78 -4.09
N TRP A 81 -15.28 5.74 -3.66
CA TRP A 81 -15.10 5.48 -2.25
C TRP A 81 -14.41 6.64 -1.53
N LEU A 82 -13.44 7.28 -2.18
CA LEU A 82 -12.71 8.40 -1.61
C LEU A 82 -13.64 9.57 -1.22
N LYS A 83 -14.78 9.70 -1.87
CA LYS A 83 -15.78 10.71 -1.57
C LYS A 83 -16.73 10.31 -0.45
N SER A 84 -16.63 9.08 0.05
CA SER A 84 -17.52 8.58 1.08
C SER A 84 -17.24 9.24 2.43
N PRO A 85 -18.24 9.25 3.34
CA PRO A 85 -18.02 9.72 4.70
C PRO A 85 -16.93 8.94 5.44
N GLN A 86 -16.87 7.62 5.23
CA GLN A 86 -15.83 6.78 5.84
C GLN A 86 -14.44 7.23 5.42
N ALA A 87 -14.23 7.46 4.13
CA ALA A 87 -12.94 7.92 3.62
C ALA A 87 -12.57 9.29 4.20
N THR A 88 -13.50 10.23 4.17
CA THR A 88 -13.27 11.59 4.67
C THR A 88 -12.89 11.58 6.15
N GLN A 89 -13.63 10.85 6.97
CA GLN A 89 -13.36 10.78 8.41
C GLN A 89 -12.02 10.10 8.70
N THR A 90 -11.73 9.01 8.00
CA THR A 90 -10.47 8.30 8.19
C THR A 90 -9.28 9.17 7.81
N ILE A 91 -9.35 9.85 6.67
CA ILE A 91 -8.29 10.76 6.23
C ILE A 91 -8.08 11.89 7.24
N GLN A 92 -9.15 12.45 7.76
CA GLN A 92 -9.07 13.51 8.76
C GLN A 92 -8.37 13.01 10.03
N LEU A 93 -8.79 11.88 10.56
CA LEU A 93 -8.19 11.30 11.77
C LEU A 93 -6.69 10.98 11.56
N VAL A 94 -6.36 10.40 10.42
CA VAL A 94 -4.97 10.06 10.12
C VAL A 94 -4.13 11.33 9.99
N SER A 95 -4.64 12.35 9.28
CA SER A 95 -3.89 13.62 9.12
C SER A 95 -3.66 14.31 10.46
N GLU A 96 -4.63 14.28 11.36
CA GLU A 96 -4.52 14.88 12.69
C GLU A 96 -3.61 14.09 13.62
N ALA A 97 -3.44 12.79 13.37
CA ALA A 97 -2.56 11.92 14.13
C ALA A 97 -1.11 11.97 13.67
N MET A 98 -0.82 12.64 12.56
CA MET A 98 0.54 12.75 12.03
C MET A 98 1.36 13.79 12.78
N ASN A 99 2.69 13.64 12.72
CA ASN A 99 3.60 14.67 13.23
C ASN A 99 3.56 15.91 12.33
N GLN A 100 4.20 17.00 12.78
CA GLN A 100 4.19 18.27 12.05
C GLN A 100 4.91 18.19 10.71
N GLU A 101 5.85 17.29 10.55
CA GLU A 101 6.60 17.08 9.33
C GLU A 101 5.83 16.21 8.33
N CYS A 102 4.71 15.63 8.74
CA CYS A 102 3.90 14.72 7.91
C CYS A 102 4.65 13.47 7.44
N THR A 103 5.61 13.03 8.23
CA THR A 103 6.46 11.87 7.88
C THR A 103 6.07 10.60 8.62
N ASP A 104 5.40 10.72 9.76
CA ASP A 104 5.06 9.60 10.62
C ASP A 104 3.91 9.99 11.55
N PHE A 105 3.40 9.01 12.28
CA PHE A 105 2.40 9.26 13.32
C PHE A 105 3.04 9.83 14.57
N ASN A 106 2.30 10.71 15.25
CA ASN A 106 2.60 11.13 16.60
C ASN A 106 1.83 10.22 17.56
N GLN A 107 2.51 9.25 18.15
CA GLN A 107 1.89 8.27 19.04
C GLN A 107 1.35 8.89 20.33
N ASN A 108 1.78 10.10 20.67
CA ASN A 108 1.28 10.84 21.83
C ASN A 108 0.01 11.65 21.52
N SER A 109 -0.38 11.72 20.26
CA SER A 109 -1.61 12.39 19.87
C SER A 109 -2.84 11.65 20.37
N THR A 110 -3.85 12.38 20.84
CA THR A 110 -5.14 11.80 21.19
C THR A 110 -5.85 11.19 19.98
N LYS A 111 -5.42 11.56 18.78
CA LYS A 111 -6.00 11.06 17.52
C LYS A 111 -5.34 9.77 17.04
N PHE A 112 -4.23 9.34 17.65
CA PHE A 112 -3.48 8.19 17.17
C PHE A 112 -4.32 6.90 17.23
N VAL A 113 -4.88 6.56 18.38
CA VAL A 113 -5.68 5.34 18.53
C VAL A 113 -6.93 5.38 17.63
N PRO A 114 -7.72 6.46 17.62
CA PRO A 114 -8.85 6.54 16.69
C PRO A 114 -8.44 6.40 15.22
N ALA A 115 -7.30 6.95 14.83
CA ALA A 115 -6.78 6.82 13.46
C ALA A 115 -6.47 5.36 13.13
N MET A 116 -5.80 4.65 14.03
CA MET A 116 -5.48 3.23 13.83
C MET A 116 -6.73 2.38 13.71
N GLU A 117 -7.71 2.62 14.56
CA GLU A 117 -8.99 1.91 14.51
C GLU A 117 -9.72 2.17 13.19
N ALA A 118 -9.71 3.41 12.72
CA ALA A 118 -10.34 3.77 11.45
C ALA A 118 -9.67 3.09 10.26
N ILE A 119 -8.34 2.97 10.27
CA ILE A 119 -7.60 2.27 9.24
C ILE A 119 -7.93 0.78 9.24
N GLU A 120 -8.02 0.18 10.41
CA GLU A 120 -8.36 -1.24 10.54
C GLU A 120 -9.77 -1.54 10.05
N ALA A 121 -10.67 -0.58 10.17
CA ALA A 121 -12.06 -0.73 9.76
C ALA A 121 -12.26 -0.60 8.24
N LEU A 122 -11.24 -0.25 7.48
CA LEU A 122 -11.32 -0.20 6.03
C LEU A 122 -11.36 -1.63 5.45
#